data_0d543bef77fd24c156d443f007798068
#
_entry.id   0d543bef77fd24c156d443f007798068
#
_cell.length_a   1.000
_cell.length_b   1.000
_cell.length_c   1.000
_cell.angle_alpha   90.00
_cell.angle_beta   90.00
_cell.angle_gamma   90.00
#
_symmetry.space_group_name_H-M   'P 1'
#
loop_
_entity.id
_entity.type
_entity.pdbx_description
1 polymer ?
#
loop_
_entity_poly.entity_id
_entity_poly.type
_entity_poly.pdbx_seq_one_letter_code
_entity_poly.pdbx_strand_id
1 'polypeptide(L)'
;MHVFPLIEIYQNQEQFFAQTLKTVPTVVILALPGVSGLNAAEHLRSLYPKCGIIWCSDLDFSLHAFRLRIEYFFMKPVEEQKIKEGLSIWFECKKRREL
;
A
#
# COMPACT_ATOMS: atom_id res chain seq x y z
N MET A 1 -24.14 -1.32 -9.15
CA MET A 1 -23.45 -0.14 -8.60
C MET A 1 -21.95 -0.32 -8.73
N HIS A 2 -21.31 0.61 -9.36
CA HIS A 2 -19.85 0.57 -9.50
C HIS A 2 -19.20 1.31 -8.34
N VAL A 3 -18.44 0.58 -7.55
CA VAL A 3 -17.67 1.18 -6.46
C VAL A 3 -16.23 1.28 -6.94
N PHE A 4 -15.75 2.49 -7.11
CA PHE A 4 -14.36 2.70 -7.48
C PHE A 4 -13.51 2.63 -6.21
N PRO A 5 -12.38 1.90 -6.24
CA PRO A 5 -11.51 1.86 -5.08
C PRO A 5 -10.90 3.23 -4.80
N LEU A 6 -10.80 3.57 -3.53
CA LEU A 6 -10.11 4.78 -3.12
C LEU A 6 -8.61 4.48 -3.12
N ILE A 7 -7.90 5.02 -4.10
CA ILE A 7 -6.46 4.82 -4.25
C ILE A 7 -5.75 6.08 -3.79
N GLU A 8 -4.85 5.94 -2.82
CA GLU A 8 -4.07 7.07 -2.31
C GLU A 8 -2.58 6.78 -2.45
N ILE A 9 -1.82 7.81 -2.82
CA ILE A 9 -0.37 7.73 -3.01
C ILE A 9 0.30 8.64 -2.01
N TYR A 10 1.22 8.08 -1.22
CA TYR A 10 1.93 8.83 -0.18
C TYR A 10 3.43 8.76 -0.40
N GLN A 11 4.06 9.94 -0.46
CA GLN A 11 5.51 10.08 -0.55
C GLN A 11 6.06 10.88 0.64
N ASN A 12 5.19 11.34 1.52
CA ASN A 12 5.53 12.17 2.66
C ASN A 12 4.81 11.63 3.91
N GLN A 13 5.57 11.44 5.00
CA GLN A 13 5.04 10.86 6.23
C GLN A 13 3.95 11.73 6.87
N GLU A 14 4.13 13.05 6.89
CA GLU A 14 3.15 13.95 7.48
C GLU A 14 1.83 13.90 6.73
N GLN A 15 1.89 13.91 5.42
CA GLN A 15 0.71 13.81 4.57
C GLN A 15 -0.03 12.48 4.80
N PHE A 16 0.75 11.41 4.94
CA PHE A 16 0.19 10.09 5.19
C PHE A 16 -0.62 10.06 6.48
N PHE A 17 -0.02 10.48 7.59
CA PHE A 17 -0.71 10.42 8.88
C PHE A 17 -1.90 11.37 8.96
N ALA A 18 -1.82 12.53 8.33
CA ALA A 18 -2.93 13.48 8.32
C ALA A 18 -4.13 12.93 7.54
N GLN A 19 -3.87 12.28 6.42
CA GLN A 19 -4.93 11.82 5.52
C GLN A 19 -5.61 10.54 6.01
N THR A 20 -4.85 9.59 6.56
CA THR A 20 -5.42 8.32 6.99
C THR A 20 -6.37 8.45 8.18
N LEU A 21 -6.30 9.56 8.92
CA LEU A 21 -7.24 9.82 9.99
C LEU A 21 -8.61 10.29 9.49
N LYS A 22 -8.69 10.75 8.24
CA LYS A 22 -9.92 11.31 7.68
C LYS A 22 -10.74 10.32 6.89
N THR A 23 -10.10 9.47 6.11
CA THR A 23 -10.78 8.51 5.24
C THR A 23 -10.10 7.17 5.30
N VAL A 24 -10.90 6.10 5.20
CA VAL A 24 -10.36 4.73 5.13
C VAL A 24 -10.04 4.44 3.66
N PRO A 25 -8.76 4.27 3.31
CA PRO A 25 -8.39 3.99 1.92
C PRO A 25 -8.68 2.54 1.56
N THR A 26 -9.03 2.30 0.29
CA THR A 26 -9.22 0.95 -0.24
C THR A 26 -7.87 0.34 -0.57
N VAL A 27 -7.00 1.10 -1.23
CA VAL A 27 -5.65 0.69 -1.53
C VAL A 27 -4.73 1.91 -1.41
N VAL A 28 -3.55 1.70 -0.85
CA VAL A 28 -2.58 2.76 -0.62
C VAL A 28 -1.29 2.41 -1.33
N ILE A 29 -0.70 3.39 -2.01
CA ILE A 29 0.62 3.26 -2.61
C ILE A 29 1.58 4.05 -1.74
N LEU A 30 2.47 3.35 -1.04
CA LEU A 30 3.46 3.94 -0.15
C LEU A 30 4.80 4.07 -0.86
N ALA A 31 5.36 5.27 -0.87
CA ALA A 31 6.68 5.52 -1.42
C ALA A 31 7.51 6.36 -0.46
N LEU A 32 7.30 6.15 0.83
CA LEU A 32 8.02 6.87 1.88
C LEU A 32 9.44 6.32 2.02
N PRO A 33 10.43 7.19 2.27
CA PRO A 33 11.81 6.75 2.36
C PRO A 33 12.11 6.02 3.67
N GLY A 34 13.04 5.08 3.60
CA GLY A 34 13.63 4.42 4.76
C GLY A 34 12.62 3.84 5.74
N VAL A 35 12.91 4.00 7.02
CA VAL A 35 12.10 3.47 8.11
C VAL A 35 10.71 4.09 8.17
N SER A 36 10.55 5.31 7.63
CA SER A 36 9.23 5.95 7.55
C SER A 36 8.24 5.09 6.77
N GLY A 37 8.69 4.46 5.69
CA GLY A 37 7.86 3.56 4.90
C GLY A 37 7.45 2.33 5.70
N LEU A 38 8.37 1.75 6.43
CA LEU A 38 8.07 0.60 7.29
C LEU A 38 7.07 0.96 8.36
N ASN A 39 7.28 2.08 9.05
CA ASN A 39 6.36 2.54 10.11
C ASN A 39 4.96 2.80 9.55
N ALA A 40 4.88 3.42 8.38
CA ALA A 40 3.60 3.68 7.72
C ALA A 40 2.88 2.38 7.35
N ALA A 41 3.62 1.41 6.82
CA ALA A 41 3.05 0.12 6.44
C ALA A 41 2.49 -0.62 7.66
N GLU A 42 3.24 -0.64 8.75
CA GLU A 42 2.80 -1.27 10.00
C GLU A 42 1.56 -0.57 10.56
N HIS A 43 1.56 0.76 10.54
CA HIS A 43 0.45 1.56 11.03
C HIS A 43 -0.83 1.31 10.22
N LEU A 44 -0.71 1.31 8.90
CA LEU A 44 -1.83 1.02 8.01
C LEU A 44 -2.41 -0.36 8.26
N ARG A 45 -1.55 -1.36 8.36
CA ARG A 45 -2.01 -2.73 8.54
C ARG A 45 -2.69 -2.89 9.89
N SER A 46 -2.24 -2.16 10.90
CA SER A 46 -2.86 -2.18 12.21
C SER A 46 -4.24 -1.51 12.21
N LEU A 47 -4.36 -0.35 11.56
CA LEU A 47 -5.63 0.38 11.53
C LEU A 47 -6.63 -0.20 10.55
N TYR A 48 -6.15 -0.62 9.39
CA TYR A 48 -7.02 -1.09 8.30
C TYR A 48 -6.53 -2.43 7.77
N PRO A 49 -6.84 -3.52 8.48
CA PRO A 49 -6.31 -4.85 8.12
C PRO A 49 -6.66 -5.32 6.72
N LYS A 50 -7.72 -4.78 6.13
CA LYS A 50 -8.19 -5.19 4.80
C LYS A 50 -7.76 -4.24 3.68
N CYS A 51 -7.07 -3.16 4.01
CA CYS A 51 -6.59 -2.21 3.03
C CYS A 51 -5.51 -2.85 2.15
N GLY A 52 -5.58 -2.60 0.84
CA GLY A 52 -4.51 -3.01 -0.06
C GLY A 52 -3.32 -2.09 0.09
N ILE A 53 -2.11 -2.65 0.09
CA ILE A 53 -0.89 -1.86 0.22
C ILE A 53 0.08 -2.24 -0.88
N ILE A 54 0.50 -1.24 -1.66
CA ILE A 54 1.58 -1.35 -2.62
C ILE A 54 2.71 -0.50 -2.08
N TRP A 55 3.86 -1.13 -1.80
CA TRP A 55 4.94 -0.46 -1.08
C TRP A 55 6.19 -0.39 -1.94
N CYS A 56 6.66 0.83 -2.18
CA CYS A 56 7.92 1.11 -2.87
C CYS A 56 8.91 1.66 -1.85
N SER A 57 10.09 1.06 -1.74
CA SER A 57 11.07 1.44 -0.74
C SER A 57 12.46 1.58 -1.34
N ASP A 58 13.27 2.44 -0.72
CA ASP A 58 14.70 2.55 -1.05
C ASP A 58 15.53 1.51 -0.30
N LEU A 59 14.93 0.81 0.67
CA LEU A 59 15.56 -0.27 1.44
C LEU A 59 14.81 -1.57 1.22
N ASP A 60 15.51 -2.69 1.36
CA ASP A 60 14.90 -4.00 1.16
C ASP A 60 14.17 -4.45 2.43
N PHE A 61 12.87 -4.16 2.46
CA PHE A 61 11.97 -4.61 3.52
C PHE A 61 11.09 -5.77 3.07
N SER A 62 11.56 -6.59 2.13
CA SER A 62 10.74 -7.67 1.58
C SER A 62 10.24 -8.65 2.64
N LEU A 63 11.05 -8.94 3.66
CA LEU A 63 10.61 -9.82 4.75
C LEU A 63 9.48 -9.19 5.56
N HIS A 64 9.61 -7.89 5.85
CA HIS A 64 8.56 -7.14 6.56
C HIS A 64 7.29 -7.08 5.72
N ALA A 65 7.44 -6.85 4.42
CA ALA A 65 6.31 -6.81 3.50
C ALA A 65 5.56 -8.14 3.51
N PHE A 66 6.28 -9.24 3.52
CA PHE A 66 5.68 -10.58 3.59
C PHE A 66 4.91 -10.76 4.90
N ARG A 67 5.49 -10.37 6.02
CA ARG A 67 4.85 -10.49 7.34
C ARG A 67 3.60 -9.63 7.46
N LEU A 68 3.63 -8.45 6.85
CA LEU A 68 2.50 -7.51 6.88
C LEU A 68 1.47 -7.81 5.79
N ARG A 69 1.68 -8.86 5.01
CA ARG A 69 0.79 -9.27 3.93
C ARG A 69 0.56 -8.14 2.93
N ILE A 70 1.65 -7.45 2.58
CA ILE A 70 1.63 -6.40 1.57
C ILE A 70 1.35 -7.04 0.21
N GLU A 71 0.43 -6.47 -0.55
CA GLU A 71 0.03 -7.03 -1.85
C GLU A 71 1.16 -7.00 -2.85
N TYR A 72 1.95 -5.93 -2.86
CA TYR A 72 3.06 -5.81 -3.78
C TYR A 72 4.13 -4.92 -3.18
N PHE A 73 5.37 -5.39 -3.18
CA PHE A 73 6.53 -4.64 -2.70
C PHE A 73 7.58 -4.60 -3.79
N PHE A 74 8.18 -3.42 -4.00
CA PHE A 74 9.29 -3.29 -4.93
C PHE A 74 10.26 -2.20 -4.47
N MET A 75 11.49 -2.30 -4.94
CA MET A 75 12.53 -1.31 -4.65
C MET A 75 12.42 -0.13 -5.60
N LYS A 76 12.82 1.05 -5.12
CA LYS A 76 12.89 2.24 -5.98
C LYS A 76 13.83 1.99 -7.17
N PRO A 77 13.57 2.63 -8.32
CA PRO A 77 12.71 3.79 -8.55
C PRO A 77 11.23 3.43 -8.64
N VAL A 78 10.37 4.43 -8.39
CA VAL A 78 8.93 4.26 -8.57
C VAL A 78 8.63 4.17 -10.06
N GLU A 79 8.15 3.01 -10.49
CA GLU A 79 7.84 2.75 -11.89
C GLU A 79 6.35 2.51 -12.06
N GLU A 80 5.77 3.20 -13.04
CA GLU A 80 4.35 3.07 -13.32
C GLU A 80 3.94 1.63 -13.60
N GLN A 81 4.78 0.90 -14.32
CA GLN A 81 4.49 -0.50 -14.65
C GLN A 81 4.37 -1.36 -13.39
N LYS A 82 5.24 -1.15 -12.42
CA LYS A 82 5.19 -1.91 -11.17
C LYS A 82 3.97 -1.57 -10.33
N ILE A 83 3.56 -0.30 -10.35
CA ILE A 83 2.34 0.11 -9.67
C ILE A 83 1.13 -0.55 -10.31
N LYS A 84 1.09 -0.62 -11.64
CA LYS A 84 0.01 -1.29 -12.36
C LYS A 84 -0.03 -2.78 -12.05
N GLU A 85 1.13 -3.42 -11.95
CA GLU A 85 1.22 -4.83 -11.57
C GLU A 85 0.68 -5.05 -10.16
N GLY A 86 1.05 -4.18 -9.22
CA GLY A 86 0.56 -4.27 -7.85
C GLY A 86 -0.95 -4.10 -7.76
N LEU A 87 -1.49 -3.14 -8.49
CA LEU A 87 -2.93 -2.92 -8.54
C LEU A 87 -3.66 -4.13 -9.15
N SER A 88 -3.09 -4.72 -10.18
CA SER A 88 -3.66 -5.93 -10.79
C SER A 88 -3.71 -7.08 -9.79
N ILE A 89 -2.63 -7.28 -9.04
CA ILE A 89 -2.57 -8.31 -8.01
C ILE A 89 -3.64 -8.07 -6.95
N TRP A 90 -3.78 -6.83 -6.50
CA TRP A 90 -4.78 -6.48 -5.50
C TRP A 90 -6.20 -6.76 -6.00
N PHE A 91 -6.51 -6.36 -7.24
CA PHE A 91 -7.83 -6.61 -7.83
C PHE A 91 -8.12 -8.10 -7.95
N GLU A 92 -7.14 -8.89 -8.34
CA GLU A 92 -7.31 -10.34 -8.44
C GLU A 92 -7.57 -10.97 -7.08
N CYS A 93 -6.84 -10.55 -6.05
CA CYS A 93 -7.04 -11.04 -4.69
C CYS A 93 -8.43 -10.68 -4.17
N LYS A 94 -8.88 -9.47 -4.42
CA LYS A 94 -10.19 -9.01 -4.01
C LYS A 94 -11.30 -9.81 -4.70
N LYS A 95 -11.12 -10.07 -5.99
CA LYS A 95 -12.08 -10.86 -6.77
C LYS A 95 -12.25 -12.25 -6.20
N ARG A 96 -11.14 -12.89 -5.80
CA ARG A 96 -11.19 -14.23 -5.20
C ARG A 96 -11.91 -14.24 -3.86
N ARG A 97 -11.80 -13.17 -3.09
CA ARG A 97 -12.46 -13.07 -1.79
C ARG A 97 -13.97 -12.89 -1.91
N GLU A 98 -14.43 -12.33 -3.01
CA GLU A 98 -15.86 -12.11 -3.25
C GLU A 98 -16.55 -13.35 -3.81
N LEU A 99 -15.80 -14.33 -4.23
CA LEU A 99 -16.33 -15.59 -4.71
C LEU A 99 -16.51 -16.57 -3.55
#